data_3def3f1d003bdeff74bce3bc3fd071f6
#
_entry.id   3def3f1d003bdeff74bce3bc3fd071f6
#
_cell.length_a   1.000
_cell.length_b   1.000
_cell.length_c   1.000
_cell.angle_alpha   90.00
_cell.angle_beta   90.00
_cell.angle_gamma   90.00
#
_symmetry.space_group_name_H-M   'P 1'
#
loop_
_entity.id
_entity.type
_entity.pdbx_description
1 polymer ?
#
loop_
_entity_poly.entity_id
_entity_poly.type
_entity_poly.pdbx_seq_one_letter_code
_entity_poly.pdbx_strand_id
1 'polypeptide(L)'
;MIQRFTFGCPLPTESVVLPVEPAAAVPYLTAEPDGSWSFSLAEDAVVYGLGEMPRGINKRGWHYVADNTDESRHGENRLSYYGAHNFLLIDGGAGRSVFGVFVDFPGKVFYDIGYTRHDR
;
A
#
# COMPACT_ATOMS: atom_id res chain seq x y z
N MET A 1 -9.52 5.50 13.29
CA MET A 1 -8.89 6.82 13.05
C MET A 1 -8.41 6.86 11.61
N ILE A 2 -8.72 7.91 10.86
CA ILE A 2 -8.30 8.06 9.46
C ILE A 2 -7.21 9.13 9.40
N GLN A 3 -6.06 8.80 8.83
CA GLN A 3 -4.98 9.75 8.54
C GLN A 3 -4.93 9.99 7.05
N ARG A 4 -4.78 11.25 6.65
CA ARG A 4 -4.67 11.63 5.25
C ARG A 4 -3.32 12.30 5.01
N PHE A 5 -2.57 11.74 4.09
CA PHE A 5 -1.33 12.31 3.58
C PHE A 5 -1.57 12.76 2.14
N THR A 6 -1.17 13.97 1.80
CA THR A 6 -1.35 14.51 0.45
C THR A 6 0.01 14.77 -0.18
N PHE A 7 0.26 14.22 -1.33
CA PHE A 7 1.42 14.48 -2.17
C PHE A 7 1.03 15.29 -3.40
N GLY A 8 1.85 16.26 -3.74
CA GLY A 8 1.69 17.06 -4.94
C GLY A 8 0.45 17.95 -4.92
N CYS A 9 -0.04 18.29 -6.11
CA CYS A 9 -1.28 19.04 -6.31
C CYS A 9 -2.38 18.06 -6.74
N PRO A 10 -3.35 17.73 -5.87
CA PRO A 10 -4.49 16.94 -6.28
C PRO A 10 -5.25 17.65 -7.40
N LEU A 11 -5.75 16.89 -8.36
CA LEU A 11 -6.66 17.43 -9.36
C LEU A 11 -7.90 17.99 -8.64
N PRO A 12 -8.40 19.19 -9.04
CA PRO A 12 -9.64 19.70 -8.50
C PRO A 12 -10.78 18.75 -8.89
N THR A 13 -11.38 18.12 -7.90
CA THR A 13 -12.56 17.26 -8.07
C THR A 13 -13.71 17.84 -7.26
N GLU A 14 -14.93 17.68 -7.74
CA GLU A 14 -16.13 17.94 -6.96
C GLU A 14 -16.26 16.88 -5.85
N SER A 15 -15.40 16.93 -4.87
CA SER A 15 -15.41 15.98 -3.76
C SER A 15 -15.90 16.66 -2.49
N VAL A 16 -16.72 15.95 -1.74
CA VAL A 16 -17.06 16.34 -0.37
C VAL A 16 -15.85 16.08 0.51
N VAL A 17 -15.25 17.13 1.02
CA VAL A 17 -14.19 17.01 2.02
C VAL A 17 -14.84 16.72 3.36
N LEU A 18 -14.75 15.48 3.80
CA LEU A 18 -15.12 15.14 5.17
C LEU A 18 -14.04 15.66 6.13
N PRO A 19 -14.39 16.32 7.23
CA PRO A 19 -13.42 16.69 8.23
C PRO A 19 -12.77 15.42 8.80
N VAL A 20 -11.46 15.36 8.72
CA VAL A 20 -10.68 14.28 9.33
C VAL A 20 -9.99 14.86 10.56
N GLU A 21 -10.23 14.28 11.73
CA GLU A 21 -9.52 14.64 12.93
C GLU A 21 -8.01 14.51 12.71
N PRO A 22 -7.20 15.49 13.15
CA PRO A 22 -5.76 15.38 13.09
C PRO A 22 -5.35 14.13 13.84
N ALA A 23 -4.79 13.19 13.14
CA ALA A 23 -4.41 11.94 13.75
C ALA A 23 -3.02 12.04 14.38
N ALA A 24 -2.82 11.33 15.48
CA ALA A 24 -1.48 11.04 15.98
C ALA A 24 -0.66 10.39 14.85
N ALA A 25 0.64 10.66 14.80
CA ALA A 25 1.52 10.05 13.81
C ALA A 25 1.32 8.52 13.78
N VAL A 26 1.20 7.94 12.59
CA VAL A 26 1.20 6.47 12.47
C VAL A 26 2.57 6.00 12.92
N PRO A 27 2.66 5.25 14.00
CA PRO A 27 3.91 4.65 14.37
C PRO A 27 4.37 3.76 13.20
N TYR A 28 5.66 3.73 12.96
CA TYR A 28 6.29 2.91 11.92
C TYR A 28 6.19 3.41 10.47
N LEU A 29 5.47 4.52 10.21
CA LEU A 29 5.42 5.18 8.91
C LEU A 29 6.55 6.21 8.80
N THR A 30 7.33 6.14 7.76
CA THR A 30 8.39 7.09 7.45
C THR A 30 8.21 7.65 6.04
N ALA A 31 8.25 8.96 5.90
CA ALA A 31 8.37 9.63 4.61
C ALA A 31 9.85 9.63 4.21
N GLU A 32 10.14 9.12 3.03
CA GLU A 32 11.50 9.04 2.51
C GLU A 32 11.85 10.29 1.66
N PRO A 33 13.13 10.65 1.55
CA PRO A 33 13.53 11.84 0.80
C PRO A 33 13.18 11.81 -0.70
N ASP A 34 13.01 10.63 -1.28
CA ASP A 34 12.62 10.44 -2.68
C ASP A 34 11.10 10.56 -2.92
N GLY A 35 10.33 10.86 -1.88
CA GLY A 35 8.88 10.97 -1.93
C GLY A 35 8.14 9.65 -1.74
N SER A 36 8.84 8.56 -1.55
CA SER A 36 8.23 7.29 -1.17
C SER A 36 7.86 7.24 0.31
N TRP A 37 7.09 6.22 0.68
CA TRP A 37 6.72 5.97 2.07
C TRP A 37 7.09 4.55 2.45
N SER A 38 7.63 4.39 3.64
CA SER A 38 7.98 3.08 4.16
C SER A 38 7.29 2.79 5.50
N PHE A 39 6.94 1.52 5.70
CA PHE A 39 6.38 0.99 6.94
C PHE A 39 7.33 -0.07 7.51
N SER A 40 7.70 0.09 8.75
CA SER A 40 8.49 -0.93 9.42
C SER A 40 7.62 -2.17 9.70
N LEU A 41 8.08 -3.34 9.25
CA LEU A 41 7.45 -4.63 9.43
C LEU A 41 8.21 -5.45 10.47
N ALA A 42 7.50 -6.01 11.46
CA ALA A 42 8.08 -7.03 12.33
C ALA A 42 8.27 -8.35 11.57
N GLU A 43 9.03 -9.29 12.15
CA GLU A 43 9.33 -10.57 11.51
C GLU A 43 8.05 -11.37 11.17
N ASP A 44 7.07 -11.32 12.07
CA ASP A 44 5.76 -11.99 11.95
C ASP A 44 4.68 -11.14 11.27
N ALA A 45 5.01 -9.96 10.75
CA ALA A 45 4.06 -9.10 10.07
C ALA A 45 3.48 -9.76 8.80
N VAL A 46 2.19 -9.53 8.56
CA VAL A 46 1.47 -10.03 7.40
C VAL A 46 0.83 -8.85 6.66
N VAL A 47 0.88 -8.87 5.35
CA VAL A 47 0.31 -7.81 4.50
C VAL A 47 -0.68 -8.42 3.51
N TYR A 48 -1.89 -7.89 3.49
CA TYR A 48 -2.97 -8.30 2.60
C TYR A 48 -3.38 -7.16 1.68
N GLY A 49 -4.03 -7.47 0.57
CA GLY A 49 -4.66 -6.46 -0.28
C GLY A 49 -4.14 -6.42 -1.69
N LEU A 50 -4.12 -5.21 -2.27
CA LEU A 50 -3.76 -4.89 -3.65
C LEU A 50 -4.74 -5.46 -4.71
N GLY A 51 -5.85 -6.06 -4.30
CA GLY A 51 -6.84 -6.62 -5.22
C GLY A 51 -6.39 -7.89 -5.91
N GLU A 52 -6.67 -7.98 -7.19
CA GLU A 52 -6.31 -9.13 -8.01
C GLU A 52 -4.83 -9.08 -8.38
N MET A 53 -4.03 -9.70 -7.54
CA MET A 53 -2.56 -9.74 -7.67
C MET A 53 -2.06 -11.17 -7.60
N PRO A 54 -0.96 -11.48 -8.30
CA PRO A 54 -0.33 -12.80 -8.20
C PRO A 54 0.15 -13.09 -6.77
N ARG A 55 0.54 -14.31 -6.56
CA ARG A 55 1.01 -14.86 -5.29
C ARG A 55 -0.06 -14.87 -4.21
N GLY A 56 0.10 -15.62 -3.19
CA GLY A 56 -0.88 -15.87 -2.15
C GLY A 56 -1.49 -14.64 -1.47
N ILE A 57 -2.29 -14.87 -0.46
CA ILE A 57 -2.99 -13.83 0.30
C ILE A 57 -2.01 -12.90 1.01
N ASN A 58 -0.96 -13.44 1.65
CA ASN A 58 0.10 -12.64 2.23
C ASN A 58 1.02 -12.11 1.13
N LYS A 59 1.06 -10.80 1.00
CA LYS A 59 1.82 -10.09 -0.03
C LYS A 59 3.29 -9.86 0.34
N ARG A 60 3.70 -10.19 1.57
CA ARG A 60 5.08 -10.01 2.01
C ARG A 60 6.07 -10.88 1.22
N GLY A 61 7.27 -10.35 1.05
CA GLY A 61 8.38 -11.02 0.36
C GLY A 61 8.40 -10.80 -1.14
N TRP A 62 7.61 -9.85 -1.64
CA TRP A 62 7.59 -9.53 -3.05
C TRP A 62 7.34 -8.06 -3.36
N HIS A 63 7.52 -7.70 -4.62
CA HIS A 63 7.13 -6.39 -5.13
C HIS A 63 5.97 -6.51 -6.11
N TYR A 64 5.13 -5.47 -6.16
CA TYR A 64 3.92 -5.39 -6.98
C TYR A 64 3.81 -4.04 -7.67
N VAL A 65 3.00 -4.00 -8.69
CA VAL A 65 2.63 -2.75 -9.37
C VAL A 65 1.11 -2.68 -9.43
N ALA A 66 0.51 -1.68 -8.80
CA ALA A 66 -0.90 -1.39 -9.03
C ALA A 66 -1.02 -0.63 -10.35
N ASP A 67 -1.37 -1.36 -11.40
CA ASP A 67 -1.50 -0.86 -12.76
C ASP A 67 -2.49 -1.78 -13.48
N ASN A 68 -3.74 -1.36 -13.56
CA ASN A 68 -4.79 -2.15 -14.18
C ASN A 68 -4.53 -2.28 -15.68
N THR A 69 -4.19 -3.48 -16.10
CA THR A 69 -3.87 -3.79 -17.49
C THR A 69 -4.71 -4.96 -17.97
N ASP A 70 -4.99 -5.00 -19.25
CA ASP A 70 -5.62 -6.15 -19.91
C ASP A 70 -4.57 -7.27 -20.09
N GLU A 71 -4.25 -7.95 -18.99
CA GLU A 71 -3.24 -9.02 -18.98
C GLU A 71 -3.90 -10.39 -19.23
N SER A 72 -3.69 -10.94 -20.39
CA SER A 72 -4.24 -12.23 -20.77
C SER A 72 -3.51 -13.46 -20.21
N ARG A 73 -2.33 -13.28 -19.65
CA ARG A 73 -1.48 -14.35 -19.13
C ARG A 73 -1.31 -14.22 -17.63
N HIS A 74 -2.20 -14.83 -16.88
CA HIS A 74 -2.13 -14.89 -15.43
C HIS A 74 -1.06 -15.88 -14.98
N GLY A 75 -0.02 -15.40 -14.35
CA GLY A 75 1.08 -16.22 -13.84
C GLY A 75 1.76 -15.55 -12.65
N GLU A 76 2.31 -16.35 -11.76
CA GLU A 76 2.93 -15.90 -10.50
C GLU A 76 4.12 -14.94 -10.69
N ASN A 77 4.64 -14.83 -11.89
CA ASN A 77 5.74 -13.91 -12.23
C ASN A 77 5.25 -12.54 -12.74
N ARG A 78 3.95 -12.31 -12.77
CA ARG A 78 3.39 -11.00 -13.11
C ARG A 78 3.45 -10.06 -11.92
N LEU A 79 3.41 -8.77 -12.19
CA LEU A 79 3.42 -7.74 -11.14
C LEU A 79 2.03 -7.17 -10.87
N SER A 80 1.09 -7.34 -11.80
CA SER A 80 -0.29 -6.86 -11.72
C SER A 80 -1.21 -7.72 -12.58
N TYR A 81 -2.52 -7.63 -12.31
CA TYR A 81 -3.60 -8.19 -13.13
C TYR A 81 -4.65 -7.11 -13.44
N TYR A 82 -5.89 -7.52 -13.77
CA TYR A 82 -6.97 -6.60 -14.17
C TYR A 82 -7.50 -5.73 -13.04
N GLY A 83 -7.64 -6.30 -11.84
CA GLY A 83 -8.35 -5.71 -10.71
C GLY A 83 -7.43 -5.24 -9.60
N ALA A 84 -6.30 -4.60 -9.94
CA ALA A 84 -5.43 -4.00 -8.94
C ALA A 84 -6.10 -2.80 -8.27
N HIS A 85 -5.91 -2.64 -6.98
CA HIS A 85 -6.31 -1.45 -6.23
C HIS A 85 -5.30 -1.09 -5.15
N ASN A 86 -5.24 0.19 -4.82
CA ASN A 86 -4.24 0.75 -3.92
C ASN A 86 -4.65 0.66 -2.44
N PHE A 87 -5.12 -0.51 -1.99
CA PHE A 87 -5.46 -0.75 -0.60
C PHE A 87 -4.67 -1.93 -0.03
N LEU A 88 -4.07 -1.70 1.12
CA LEU A 88 -3.36 -2.70 1.92
C LEU A 88 -3.96 -2.77 3.32
N LEU A 89 -4.06 -3.97 3.86
CA LEU A 89 -4.26 -4.22 5.29
C LEU A 89 -2.97 -4.79 5.85
N ILE A 90 -2.38 -4.08 6.77
CA ILE A 90 -1.10 -4.44 7.39
C ILE A 90 -1.35 -4.87 8.83
N ASP A 91 -1.10 -6.12 9.13
CA ASP A 91 -0.88 -6.60 10.47
C ASP A 91 0.60 -6.45 10.78
N GLY A 92 0.92 -5.49 11.62
CA GLY A 92 2.32 -5.13 11.90
C GLY A 92 3.10 -6.19 12.66
N GLY A 93 2.44 -7.25 13.17
CA GLY A 93 3.05 -8.31 13.96
C GLY A 93 3.53 -7.83 15.35
N ALA A 94 4.06 -8.75 16.15
CA ALA A 94 4.74 -8.50 17.44
C ALA A 94 4.05 -7.48 18.36
N GLY A 95 2.70 -7.53 18.47
CA GLY A 95 1.90 -6.61 19.30
C GLY A 95 1.71 -5.22 18.72
N ARG A 96 2.08 -5.00 17.45
CA ARG A 96 1.80 -3.79 16.72
C ARG A 96 0.34 -3.76 16.26
N SER A 97 -0.16 -2.57 15.97
CA SER A 97 -1.55 -2.40 15.51
C SER A 97 -1.76 -2.94 14.11
N VAL A 98 -2.96 -3.44 13.87
CA VAL A 98 -3.47 -3.69 12.51
C VAL A 98 -4.02 -2.37 11.96
N PHE A 99 -3.68 -2.03 10.73
CA PHE A 99 -4.15 -0.82 10.08
C PHE A 99 -4.30 -0.97 8.57
N GLY A 100 -5.18 -0.18 7.99
CA GLY A 100 -5.36 -0.09 6.54
C GLY A 100 -4.58 1.09 5.95
N VAL A 101 -4.06 0.91 4.75
CA VAL A 101 -3.43 1.96 3.95
C VAL A 101 -4.16 2.04 2.62
N PHE A 102 -4.65 3.21 2.29
CA PHE A 102 -5.20 3.51 0.97
C PHE A 102 -4.38 4.60 0.31
N VAL A 103 -3.85 4.33 -0.86
CA VAL A 103 -3.12 5.32 -1.67
C VAL A 103 -4.08 5.85 -2.72
N ASP A 104 -4.60 7.05 -2.48
CA ASP A 104 -5.50 7.76 -3.39
C ASP A 104 -4.70 8.39 -4.53
N PHE A 105 -4.31 7.56 -5.47
CA PHE A 105 -3.57 7.97 -6.65
C PHE A 105 -4.05 7.20 -7.88
N PRO A 106 -4.44 7.88 -8.96
CA PRO A 106 -5.03 7.24 -10.12
C PRO A 106 -4.01 6.61 -11.08
N GLY A 107 -2.73 6.84 -10.84
CA GLY A 107 -1.66 6.32 -11.68
C GLY A 107 -1.05 5.04 -11.13
N LYS A 108 0.01 4.63 -11.77
CA LYS A 108 0.79 3.45 -11.41
C LYS A 108 1.49 3.64 -10.06
N VAL A 109 1.29 2.69 -9.14
CA VAL A 109 1.93 2.67 -7.82
C VAL A 109 2.78 1.41 -7.67
N PHE A 110 3.99 1.58 -7.18
CA PHE A 110 4.93 0.49 -6.92
C PHE A 110 4.94 0.15 -5.43
N TYR A 111 4.91 -1.12 -5.13
CA TYR A 111 4.99 -1.64 -3.77
C TYR A 111 6.16 -2.62 -3.66
N ASP A 112 7.01 -2.40 -2.69
CA ASP A 112 8.01 -3.35 -2.22
C ASP A 112 7.62 -3.77 -0.80
N ILE A 113 7.24 -5.01 -0.62
CA ILE A 113 6.70 -5.50 0.65
C ILE A 113 7.65 -6.53 1.25
N GLY A 114 8.72 -6.04 1.84
CA GLY A 114 9.74 -6.90 2.45
C GLY A 114 10.55 -7.72 1.44
N TYR A 115 10.58 -7.32 0.17
CA TYR A 115 11.38 -8.00 -0.87
C TYR A 115 12.82 -7.51 -0.87
N THR A 116 13.03 -6.21 -1.07
CA THR A 116 14.38 -5.62 -1.05
C THR A 116 14.92 -5.54 0.37
N ARG A 117 14.04 -5.22 1.31
CA ARG A 117 14.36 -5.11 2.74
C ARG A 117 13.28 -5.81 3.55
N HIS A 118 13.65 -6.85 4.28
CA HIS A 118 12.68 -7.69 5.03
C HIS A 118 11.95 -6.96 6.16
N ASP A 119 12.48 -5.83 6.60
CA ASP A 119 11.97 -5.04 7.72
C ASP A 119 11.02 -3.91 7.31
N ARG A 120 10.71 -3.76 6.03
CA ARG A 120 9.83 -2.69 5.53
C ARG A 120 9.16 -3.04 4.22
#